data_1f525c0086c90afa1a7268aac20f7387
#
_entry.id   1f525c0086c90afa1a7268aac20f7387
#
_cell.length_a   1.000
_cell.length_b   1.000
_cell.length_c   1.000
_cell.angle_alpha   90.00
_cell.angle_beta   90.00
_cell.angle_gamma   90.00
#
_symmetry.space_group_name_H-M   'P 1'
#
loop_
_entity.id
_entity.type
_entity.pdbx_description
1 polymer ?
#
loop_
_entity_poly.entity_id
_entity_poly.type
_entity_poly.pdbx_seq_one_letter_code
_entity_poly.pdbx_strand_id
1 'polypeptide(L)'
;MLSYFYRSFKTYDKKRIVHTIYKDINYQHLESWMRCITDLRNKCAHYSRLYYWIFPAIPKMPENIKYTPTRRLFAQLYMLKMMCPDVTMWEQKFMKPLRYLIKQYKPYISLQHLDFPYRWNSMLTK
;
A
#
# COMPACT_ATOMS: atom_id res chain seq x y z
N MET A 1 9.08 -11.01 -8.49
CA MET A 1 10.55 -10.90 -8.57
C MET A 1 11.14 -10.26 -7.34
N LEU A 2 10.83 -9.00 -7.04
CA LEU A 2 11.41 -8.31 -5.87
C LEU A 2 11.04 -9.00 -4.55
N SER A 3 9.81 -9.49 -4.40
CA SER A 3 9.38 -10.19 -3.20
C SER A 3 10.13 -11.50 -2.99
N TYR A 4 10.38 -12.25 -4.05
CA TYR A 4 11.18 -13.48 -3.97
C TYR A 4 12.64 -13.19 -3.64
N PHE A 5 13.19 -12.14 -4.24
CA PHE A 5 14.57 -11.72 -3.95
C PHE A 5 14.74 -11.38 -2.47
N TYR A 6 13.83 -10.60 -1.91
CA TYR A 6 13.84 -10.26 -0.49
C TYR A 6 13.65 -11.49 0.41
N ARG A 7 12.74 -12.39 0.03
CA ARG A 7 12.48 -13.63 0.81
C ARG A 7 13.69 -14.55 0.85
N SER A 8 14.55 -14.52 -0.17
CA SER A 8 15.76 -15.34 -0.21
C SER A 8 16.85 -14.86 0.76
N PHE A 9 16.74 -13.65 1.29
CA PHE A 9 17.70 -13.12 2.25
C PHE A 9 17.58 -13.84 3.59
N LYS A 10 18.72 -13.94 4.30
CA LYS A 10 18.72 -14.44 5.67
C LYS A 10 17.96 -13.48 6.59
N THR A 11 17.38 -14.01 7.67
CA THR A 11 16.62 -13.20 8.63
C THR A 11 17.43 -12.02 9.15
N TYR A 12 18.72 -12.21 9.41
CA TYR A 12 19.60 -11.13 9.85
C TYR A 12 19.63 -9.98 8.84
N ASP A 13 19.79 -10.31 7.55
CA ASP A 13 19.84 -9.29 6.49
C ASP A 13 18.50 -8.58 6.33
N LYS A 14 17.38 -9.31 6.44
CA LYS A 14 16.05 -8.72 6.40
C LYS A 14 15.85 -7.71 7.53
N LYS A 15 16.22 -8.06 8.75
CA LYS A 15 16.14 -7.16 9.90
C LYS A 15 16.99 -5.91 9.70
N ARG A 16 18.19 -6.08 9.15
CA ARG A 16 19.11 -4.97 8.90
C ARG A 16 18.55 -3.99 7.87
N ILE A 17 17.98 -4.50 6.77
CA ILE A 17 17.33 -3.67 5.75
C ILE A 17 16.20 -2.85 6.35
N VAL A 18 15.33 -3.50 7.10
CA VAL A 18 14.18 -2.82 7.73
C VAL A 18 14.64 -1.77 8.73
N HIS A 19 15.59 -2.11 9.58
CA HIS A 19 16.11 -1.16 10.59
C HIS A 19 16.77 0.07 9.96
N THR A 20 17.41 -0.10 8.80
CA THR A 20 18.06 0.99 8.08
C THR A 20 17.05 1.95 7.44
N ILE A 21 15.97 1.42 6.87
CA ILE A 21 15.00 2.19 6.07
C ILE A 21 13.78 2.60 6.89
N TYR A 22 13.28 1.72 7.75
CA TYR A 22 12.05 1.90 8.49
C TYR A 22 12.28 1.68 9.98
N LYS A 23 11.78 2.61 10.82
CA LYS A 23 12.02 2.57 12.27
C LYS A 23 10.99 1.73 13.04
N ASP A 24 9.74 1.71 12.57
CA ASP A 24 8.60 1.20 13.35
C ASP A 24 7.99 -0.08 12.80
N ILE A 25 8.67 -0.77 11.89
CA ILE A 25 8.19 -2.02 11.32
C ILE A 25 9.24 -3.12 11.44
N ASN A 26 8.78 -4.37 11.39
CA ASN A 26 9.69 -5.51 11.40
C ASN A 26 9.85 -6.09 9.99
N TYR A 27 10.80 -7.01 9.83
CA TYR A 27 11.10 -7.61 8.53
C TYR A 27 9.93 -8.38 7.92
N GLN A 28 9.04 -8.91 8.76
CA GLN A 28 7.86 -9.65 8.28
C GLN A 28 6.84 -8.72 7.65
N HIS A 29 6.69 -7.50 8.16
CA HIS A 29 5.83 -6.49 7.53
C HIS A 29 6.33 -6.15 6.14
N LEU A 30 7.62 -5.87 5.99
CA LEU A 30 8.19 -5.54 4.69
C LEU A 30 8.08 -6.69 3.70
N GLU A 31 8.25 -7.93 4.14
CA GLU A 31 8.06 -9.12 3.31
C GLU A 31 6.63 -9.21 2.78
N SER A 32 5.65 -8.99 3.64
CA SER A 32 4.23 -8.94 3.27
C SER A 32 3.96 -7.82 2.25
N TRP A 33 4.51 -6.64 2.50
CA TRP A 33 4.30 -5.48 1.63
C TRP A 33 4.90 -5.66 0.25
N MET A 34 6.07 -6.27 0.14
CA MET A 34 6.69 -6.55 -1.15
C MET A 34 5.86 -7.53 -1.98
N ARG A 35 5.24 -8.53 -1.33
CA ARG A 35 4.31 -9.43 -2.00
C ARG A 35 3.08 -8.69 -2.51
N CYS A 36 2.49 -7.84 -1.67
CA CYS A 36 1.31 -7.06 -2.04
C CYS A 36 1.61 -6.08 -3.17
N ILE A 37 2.79 -5.44 -3.15
CA ILE A 37 3.19 -4.50 -4.21
C ILE A 37 3.38 -5.22 -5.53
N THR A 38 3.88 -6.46 -5.51
CA THR A 38 4.02 -7.28 -6.70
C THR A 38 2.65 -7.58 -7.31
N ASP A 39 1.68 -7.97 -6.49
CA ASP A 39 0.31 -8.23 -6.95
C ASP A 39 -0.34 -6.98 -7.53
N LEU A 40 -0.18 -5.83 -6.88
CA LEU A 40 -0.71 -4.54 -7.34
C LEU A 40 -0.07 -4.14 -8.67
N ARG A 41 1.26 -4.24 -8.77
CA ARG A 41 1.98 -3.92 -10.01
C ARG A 41 1.53 -4.79 -11.16
N ASN A 42 1.39 -6.11 -10.93
CA ASN A 42 0.95 -7.03 -11.97
C ASN A 42 -0.46 -6.70 -12.43
N LYS A 43 -1.34 -6.37 -11.52
CA LYS A 43 -2.71 -5.97 -11.85
C LYS A 43 -2.74 -4.70 -12.71
N CYS A 44 -1.95 -3.71 -12.35
CA CYS A 44 -1.84 -2.46 -13.12
C CYS A 44 -1.17 -2.68 -14.49
N ALA A 45 -0.12 -3.50 -14.55
CA ALA A 45 0.60 -3.78 -15.79
C ALA A 45 -0.27 -4.49 -16.83
N HIS A 46 -1.25 -5.26 -16.41
CA HIS A 46 -2.18 -5.94 -17.31
C HIS A 46 -3.43 -5.11 -17.65
N TYR A 47 -3.43 -3.81 -17.31
CA TYR A 47 -4.56 -2.89 -17.55
C TYR A 47 -5.88 -3.43 -17.00
N SER A 48 -5.82 -4.21 -15.94
CA SER A 48 -7.00 -4.84 -15.34
C SER A 48 -7.76 -3.85 -14.48
N ARG A 49 -9.08 -4.09 -14.33
CA ARG A 49 -9.93 -3.23 -13.51
C ARG A 49 -9.64 -3.43 -12.03
N LEU A 50 -9.28 -2.37 -11.32
CA LEU A 50 -9.04 -2.40 -9.88
C LEU A 50 -10.33 -2.27 -9.07
N TYR A 51 -11.39 -1.75 -9.67
CA TYR A 51 -12.60 -1.31 -8.98
C TYR A 51 -13.30 -2.44 -8.21
N TYR A 52 -13.42 -3.62 -8.82
CA TYR A 52 -14.04 -4.79 -8.18
C TYR A 52 -13.03 -5.85 -7.78
N TRP A 53 -11.74 -5.54 -7.86
CA TRP A 53 -10.72 -6.56 -7.64
C TRP A 53 -10.53 -6.86 -6.16
N ILE A 54 -10.42 -8.14 -5.84
CA ILE A 54 -10.08 -8.65 -4.52
C ILE A 54 -8.65 -9.16 -4.59
N PHE A 55 -7.74 -8.51 -3.86
CA PHE A 55 -6.34 -8.91 -3.87
C PHE A 55 -6.12 -10.22 -3.11
N PRO A 56 -5.19 -11.08 -3.58
CA PRO A 56 -4.96 -12.38 -2.94
C PRO A 56 -4.33 -12.28 -1.55
N ALA A 57 -3.67 -11.18 -1.23
CA ALA A 57 -3.00 -11.00 0.05
C ALA A 57 -3.42 -9.71 0.72
N ILE A 58 -3.52 -9.76 2.06
CA ILE A 58 -3.75 -8.59 2.91
C ILE A 58 -2.39 -8.12 3.41
N PRO A 59 -2.02 -6.83 3.26
CA PRO A 59 -0.76 -6.34 3.81
C PRO A 59 -0.79 -6.37 5.34
N LYS A 60 0.27 -6.85 5.96
CA LYS A 60 0.40 -6.85 7.42
C LYS A 60 0.60 -5.43 7.92
N MET A 61 -0.13 -5.05 8.97
CA MET A 61 -0.01 -3.73 9.58
C MET A 61 0.73 -3.82 10.90
N PRO A 62 1.58 -2.81 11.24
CA PRO A 62 2.18 -2.73 12.57
C PRO A 62 1.12 -2.61 13.67
N GLU A 63 1.44 -3.08 14.86
CA GLU A 63 0.50 -3.09 15.99
C GLU A 63 0.03 -1.69 16.41
N ASN A 64 0.85 -0.67 16.20
CA ASN A 64 0.51 0.71 16.52
C ASN A 64 -0.48 1.35 15.54
N ILE A 65 -0.83 0.67 14.46
CA ILE A 65 -1.78 1.15 13.46
C ILE A 65 -3.16 0.59 13.77
N LYS A 66 -4.13 1.47 13.94
CA LYS A 66 -5.51 1.07 14.28
C LYS A 66 -6.34 0.64 13.06
N TYR A 67 -5.84 0.84 11.86
CA TYR A 67 -6.55 0.47 10.65
C TYR A 67 -6.52 -1.03 10.43
N THR A 68 -7.70 -1.63 10.16
CA THR A 68 -7.82 -3.04 9.81
C THR A 68 -7.84 -3.18 8.29
N PRO A 69 -6.79 -3.74 7.68
CA PRO A 69 -6.72 -3.83 6.22
C PRO A 69 -7.70 -4.86 5.66
N THR A 70 -8.12 -4.65 4.43
CA THR A 70 -8.97 -5.56 3.68
C THR A 70 -8.27 -6.01 2.39
N ARG A 71 -8.97 -6.79 1.56
CA ARG A 71 -8.43 -7.24 0.27
C ARG A 71 -8.79 -6.30 -0.89
N ARG A 72 -9.14 -5.05 -0.59
CA ARG A 72 -9.50 -4.06 -1.60
C ARG A 72 -8.39 -3.03 -1.77
N LEU A 73 -8.54 -2.17 -2.76
CA LEU A 73 -7.49 -1.23 -3.17
C LEU A 73 -7.03 -0.31 -2.04
N PHE A 74 -7.91 0.17 -1.18
CA PHE A 74 -7.52 1.12 -0.15
C PHE A 74 -6.43 0.57 0.77
N ALA A 75 -6.50 -0.71 1.14
CA ALA A 75 -5.47 -1.33 1.98
C ALA A 75 -4.11 -1.32 1.29
N GLN A 76 -4.07 -1.51 -0.03
CA GLN A 76 -2.84 -1.45 -0.81
C GLN A 76 -2.26 -0.03 -0.84
N LEU A 77 -3.11 0.97 -0.97
CA LEU A 77 -2.67 2.38 -0.96
C LEU A 77 -2.16 2.79 0.41
N TYR A 78 -2.80 2.32 1.47
CA TYR A 78 -2.34 2.58 2.84
C TYR A 78 -0.96 1.96 3.09
N MET A 79 -0.75 0.75 2.59
CA MET A 79 0.55 0.10 2.63
C MET A 79 1.62 0.92 1.88
N LEU A 80 1.30 1.43 0.69
CA LEU A 80 2.21 2.27 -0.08
C LEU A 80 2.60 3.53 0.69
N LYS A 81 1.65 4.14 1.39
CA LYS A 81 1.93 5.28 2.27
C LYS A 81 3.02 4.95 3.28
N MET A 82 2.92 3.77 3.90
CA MET A 82 3.88 3.36 4.91
C MET A 82 5.25 3.00 4.32
N MET A 83 5.28 2.54 3.06
CA MET A 83 6.53 2.22 2.37
C MET A 83 7.28 3.45 1.86
N CYS A 84 6.60 4.57 1.65
CA CYS A 84 7.23 5.79 1.13
C CYS A 84 7.72 6.66 2.30
N PRO A 85 9.05 6.76 2.53
CA PRO A 85 9.56 7.56 3.64
C PRO A 85 9.55 9.07 3.39
N ASP A 86 9.47 9.49 2.12
CA ASP A 86 9.54 10.91 1.74
C ASP A 86 8.15 11.53 1.70
N VAL A 87 7.88 12.39 2.68
CA VAL A 87 6.58 13.08 2.82
C VAL A 87 6.28 13.96 1.61
N THR A 88 7.27 14.72 1.14
CA THR A 88 7.10 15.62 0.01
C THR A 88 6.81 14.87 -1.27
N MET A 89 7.56 13.79 -1.54
CA MET A 89 7.33 12.95 -2.72
C MET A 89 5.96 12.30 -2.66
N TRP A 90 5.54 11.78 -1.49
CA TRP A 90 4.22 11.19 -1.31
C TRP A 90 3.11 12.19 -1.63
N GLU A 91 3.19 13.39 -1.09
CA GLU A 91 2.17 14.43 -1.35
C GLU A 91 2.13 14.84 -2.81
N GLN A 92 3.28 15.17 -3.41
CA GLN A 92 3.34 15.74 -4.76
C GLN A 92 3.11 14.71 -5.85
N LYS A 93 3.64 13.50 -5.70
CA LYS A 93 3.62 12.47 -6.74
C LYS A 93 2.46 11.49 -6.61
N PHE A 94 1.89 11.35 -5.43
CA PHE A 94 0.82 10.39 -5.18
C PHE A 94 -0.48 11.05 -4.73
N MET A 95 -0.47 11.83 -3.64
CA MET A 95 -1.70 12.34 -3.05
C MET A 95 -2.41 13.38 -3.92
N LYS A 96 -1.68 14.32 -4.49
CA LYS A 96 -2.29 15.31 -5.39
C LYS A 96 -2.95 14.67 -6.61
N PRO A 97 -2.26 13.79 -7.36
CA PRO A 97 -2.91 13.09 -8.48
C PRO A 97 -4.10 12.23 -8.03
N LEU A 98 -4.01 11.56 -6.89
CA LEU A 98 -5.10 10.73 -6.37
C LEU A 98 -6.34 11.57 -6.03
N ARG A 99 -6.16 12.68 -5.32
CA ARG A 99 -7.27 13.58 -4.99
C ARG A 99 -7.96 14.12 -6.25
N TYR A 100 -7.16 14.49 -7.24
CA TYR A 100 -7.68 14.96 -8.52
C TYR A 100 -8.51 13.89 -9.22
N LEU A 101 -7.99 12.66 -9.31
CA LEU A 101 -8.71 11.54 -9.94
C LEU A 101 -10.02 11.23 -9.22
N ILE A 102 -10.00 11.17 -7.90
CA ILE A 102 -11.22 10.88 -7.12
C ILE A 102 -12.27 11.98 -7.33
N LYS A 103 -11.86 13.24 -7.30
CA LYS A 103 -12.76 14.36 -7.53
C LYS A 103 -13.41 14.29 -8.93
N GLN A 104 -12.61 13.94 -9.95
CA GLN A 104 -13.06 13.88 -11.32
C GLN A 104 -14.06 12.73 -11.55
N TYR A 105 -13.80 11.56 -10.95
CA TYR A 105 -14.61 10.36 -11.20
C TYR A 105 -15.62 10.05 -10.10
N LYS A 106 -15.70 10.86 -9.07
CA LYS A 106 -16.64 10.66 -7.95
C LYS A 106 -18.11 10.41 -8.39
N PRO A 107 -18.64 11.09 -9.41
CA PRO A 107 -20.02 10.81 -9.86
C PRO A 107 -20.20 9.42 -10.48
N TYR A 108 -19.13 8.76 -10.90
CA TYR A 108 -19.16 7.51 -11.65
C TYR A 108 -18.74 6.30 -10.83
N ILE A 109 -18.13 6.50 -9.66
CA ILE A 109 -17.59 5.41 -8.84
C ILE A 109 -18.09 5.52 -7.40
N SER A 110 -18.14 4.37 -6.72
CA SER A 110 -18.37 4.31 -5.28
C SER A 110 -17.07 3.94 -4.58
N LEU A 111 -16.56 4.80 -3.75
CA LEU A 111 -15.34 4.54 -2.98
C LEU A 111 -15.51 3.38 -1.99
N GLN A 112 -16.76 3.07 -1.62
CA GLN A 112 -17.06 1.93 -0.75
C GLN A 112 -16.68 0.59 -1.39
N HIS A 113 -16.80 0.46 -2.70
CA HIS A 113 -16.39 -0.76 -3.42
C HIS A 113 -14.88 -0.99 -3.37
N LEU A 114 -14.12 0.05 -3.08
CA LEU A 114 -12.67 -0.02 -2.92
C LEU A 114 -12.26 -0.03 -1.44
N ASP A 115 -13.25 -0.12 -0.56
CA ASP A 115 -13.08 -0.05 0.90
C ASP A 115 -12.39 1.23 1.38
N PHE A 116 -12.61 2.34 0.68
CA PHE A 116 -12.17 3.65 1.13
C PHE A 116 -13.04 4.10 2.31
N PRO A 117 -12.47 4.35 3.49
CA PRO A 117 -13.24 4.89 4.62
C PRO A 117 -13.61 6.36 4.37
N TYR A 118 -14.56 6.86 5.14
CA TYR A 118 -14.98 8.25 5.02
C TYR A 118 -13.81 9.23 5.15
N ARG A 119 -12.86 8.92 6.04
CA ARG A 119 -11.68 9.77 6.28
C ARG A 119 -10.46 9.34 5.48
N TRP A 120 -10.65 8.78 4.30
CA TRP A 120 -9.56 8.24 3.49
C TRP A 120 -8.45 9.27 3.23
N ASN A 121 -8.83 10.53 2.99
CA ASN A 121 -7.84 11.58 2.70
C ASN A 121 -6.93 11.83 3.90
N SER A 122 -7.49 11.98 5.10
CA SER A 122 -6.72 12.13 6.34
C SER A 122 -5.83 10.93 6.61
N MET A 123 -6.38 9.73 6.38
CA MET A 123 -5.65 8.49 6.64
C MET A 123 -4.46 8.29 5.71
N LEU A 124 -4.58 8.70 4.44
CA LEU A 124 -3.49 8.57 3.46
C LEU A 124 -2.50 9.73 3.51
N THR A 125 -2.86 10.87 4.05
CA THR A 125 -1.95 12.02 4.18
C THR A 125 -0.92 11.73 5.29
N LYS A 126 0.33 12.04 5.00
CA LYS A 126 1.42 11.92 5.99
C LYS A 126 1.51 13.11 6.90
#